data_3ee5d86b1566d8b9ba8d389da443ef90
#
_entry.id   3ee5d86b1566d8b9ba8d389da443ef90
#
_cell.length_a   1.000
_cell.length_b   1.000
_cell.length_c   1.000
_cell.angle_alpha   90.00
_cell.angle_beta   90.00
_cell.angle_gamma   90.00
#
_symmetry.space_group_name_H-M   'P 1'
#
loop_
_entity.id
_entity.type
_entity.pdbx_description
1 polymer ?
#
loop_
_entity_poly.entity_id
_entity_poly.type
_entity_poly.pdbx_seq_one_letter_code
_entity_poly.pdbx_strand_id
1 'polypeptide(L)'
;MKFGIAIFPTDYAISMTELAPAVEQAGFESLWVAEHSHIPVSRLTPYPAGGELPRMYMHTMDPFIALTAAAVASKTLLVGTGICLLIERDPIHTAKEAASVDLISNGRFLFGIGGGWNREEMADHGTAFETRWKLLRERVEAIKALWEHDEAEYHGDLVNIEKSWLWPKPVRKPHPPIIMGGNGPNTLKRVIAYCDGWMPNRGTALQRVGELRQMEAEAGRGHIEVSFYPRATAEDIERAEAAGVERCIFYVSPDGRAPALLQLDELAKLISTYRSK
;
A
#
# COMPACT_ATOMS: atom_id res chain seq x y z
N MET A 1 -1.12 -12.56 -14.80
CA MET A 1 -0.24 -11.81 -13.87
C MET A 1 -0.33 -10.31 -14.15
N LYS A 2 -0.59 -9.50 -13.13
CA LYS A 2 -0.54 -8.02 -13.14
C LYS A 2 0.85 -7.56 -12.72
N PHE A 3 1.31 -6.40 -13.22
CA PHE A 3 2.63 -5.85 -12.87
C PHE A 3 2.53 -4.40 -12.43
N GLY A 4 3.16 -4.07 -11.30
CA GLY A 4 3.21 -2.73 -10.75
C GLY A 4 4.63 -2.25 -10.49
N ILE A 5 4.76 -0.94 -10.34
CA ILE A 5 6.00 -0.26 -9.94
C ILE A 5 5.81 0.33 -8.55
N ALA A 6 6.85 0.26 -7.72
CA ALA A 6 6.91 0.95 -6.44
C ALA A 6 8.10 1.89 -6.39
N ILE A 7 7.94 3.01 -5.69
CA ILE A 7 9.01 3.97 -5.44
C ILE A 7 8.83 4.58 -4.04
N PHE A 8 9.94 4.96 -3.41
CA PHE A 8 9.92 5.95 -2.34
C PHE A 8 9.86 7.35 -2.98
N PRO A 9 8.75 8.09 -2.83
CA PRO A 9 8.58 9.40 -3.46
C PRO A 9 9.35 10.44 -2.66
N THR A 10 10.67 10.55 -2.89
CA THR A 10 11.54 11.48 -2.16
C THR A 10 11.61 12.84 -2.84
N ASP A 11 12.10 13.86 -2.12
CA ASP A 11 12.34 15.21 -2.62
C ASP A 11 13.44 15.28 -3.72
N TYR A 12 14.21 14.19 -3.90
CA TYR A 12 15.24 14.06 -4.94
C TYR A 12 14.89 12.99 -6.00
N ALA A 13 13.73 12.30 -5.88
CA ALA A 13 13.29 11.33 -6.87
C ALA A 13 12.78 11.98 -8.17
N ILE A 14 12.53 11.16 -9.18
CA ILE A 14 11.72 11.58 -10.33
C ILE A 14 10.36 12.05 -9.88
N SER A 15 9.80 13.13 -10.46
CA SER A 15 8.48 13.62 -10.10
C SER A 15 7.38 12.59 -10.42
N MET A 16 6.34 12.54 -9.60
CA MET A 16 5.21 11.64 -9.82
C MET A 16 4.47 11.96 -11.12
N THR A 17 4.45 13.22 -11.52
CA THR A 17 3.85 13.68 -12.78
C THR A 17 4.60 13.22 -14.02
N GLU A 18 5.87 12.86 -13.89
CA GLU A 18 6.68 12.29 -14.96
C GLU A 18 6.72 10.76 -14.89
N LEU A 19 6.87 10.20 -13.68
CA LEU A 19 6.96 8.75 -13.50
C LEU A 19 5.65 8.05 -13.87
N ALA A 20 4.50 8.56 -13.45
CA ALA A 20 3.22 7.88 -13.66
C ALA A 20 2.90 7.64 -15.15
N PRO A 21 2.98 8.64 -16.05
CA PRO A 21 2.79 8.37 -17.48
C PRO A 21 3.87 7.45 -18.07
N ALA A 22 5.11 7.49 -17.59
CA ALA A 22 6.15 6.57 -18.04
C ALA A 22 5.85 5.11 -17.64
N VAL A 23 5.38 4.88 -16.41
CA VAL A 23 4.95 3.57 -15.90
C VAL A 23 3.75 3.03 -16.72
N GLU A 24 2.76 3.90 -16.99
CA GLU A 24 1.58 3.56 -17.80
C GLU A 24 1.98 3.18 -19.23
N GLN A 25 2.83 3.99 -19.88
CA GLN A 25 3.35 3.74 -21.24
C GLN A 25 4.20 2.47 -21.32
N ALA A 26 4.95 2.14 -20.26
CA ALA A 26 5.72 0.91 -20.16
C ALA A 26 4.86 -0.35 -19.96
N GLY A 27 3.53 -0.20 -19.84
CA GLY A 27 2.57 -1.32 -19.75
C GLY A 27 2.40 -1.89 -18.35
N PHE A 28 2.79 -1.17 -17.31
CA PHE A 28 2.47 -1.53 -15.92
C PHE A 28 1.05 -1.09 -15.57
N GLU A 29 0.40 -1.84 -14.68
CA GLU A 29 -0.98 -1.61 -14.27
C GLU A 29 -1.09 -0.61 -13.12
N SER A 30 -0.04 -0.54 -12.26
CA SER A 30 -0.15 0.20 -10.99
C SER A 30 1.17 0.85 -10.56
N LEU A 31 1.05 1.97 -9.84
CA LEU A 31 2.15 2.69 -9.19
C LEU A 31 1.89 2.78 -7.68
N TRP A 32 2.89 2.41 -6.90
CA TRP A 32 2.81 2.30 -5.45
C TRP A 32 3.86 3.20 -4.78
N VAL A 33 3.45 3.86 -3.70
CA VAL A 33 4.37 4.69 -2.91
C VAL A 33 4.39 4.26 -1.45
N ALA A 34 5.59 4.24 -0.86
CA ALA A 34 5.79 3.98 0.56
C ALA A 34 5.50 5.25 1.39
N GLU A 35 5.35 5.06 2.70
CA GLU A 35 5.17 6.14 3.66
C GLU A 35 6.14 6.03 4.83
N HIS A 36 6.71 7.17 5.21
CA HIS A 36 7.18 7.54 6.55
C HIS A 36 6.89 9.03 6.74
N SER A 37 6.28 9.41 7.85
CA SER A 37 5.96 10.81 8.13
C SER A 37 7.21 11.59 8.48
N HIS A 38 8.09 10.97 9.25
CA HIS A 38 9.40 11.45 9.68
C HIS A 38 10.20 10.28 10.26
N ILE A 39 11.48 10.47 10.49
CA ILE A 39 12.31 9.48 11.18
C ILE A 39 12.99 10.17 12.38
N PRO A 40 12.63 9.82 13.62
CA PRO A 40 13.29 10.37 14.80
C PRO A 40 14.79 10.09 14.79
N VAL A 41 15.60 11.14 14.98
CA VAL A 41 17.07 11.02 15.03
C VAL A 41 17.52 10.14 16.21
N SER A 42 16.76 10.17 17.31
CA SER A 42 16.99 9.38 18.52
C SER A 42 16.54 7.92 18.41
N ARG A 43 16.08 7.47 17.23
CA ARG A 43 15.57 6.13 16.99
C ARG A 43 16.55 5.04 17.46
N LEU A 44 16.04 4.11 18.28
CA LEU A 44 16.73 2.88 18.73
C LEU A 44 16.17 1.63 18.04
N THR A 45 14.92 1.69 17.54
CA THR A 45 14.31 0.59 16.80
C THR A 45 15.15 0.24 15.57
N PRO A 46 15.65 -1.02 15.43
CA PRO A 46 16.50 -1.38 14.32
C PRO A 46 15.73 -1.38 12.99
N TYR A 47 16.44 -1.07 11.90
CA TYR A 47 15.89 -1.20 10.55
C TYR A 47 15.58 -2.68 10.25
N PRO A 48 14.35 -3.04 9.83
CA PRO A 48 13.92 -4.44 9.68
C PRO A 48 14.75 -5.26 8.68
N ALA A 49 15.36 -4.62 7.68
CA ALA A 49 16.24 -5.32 6.73
C ALA A 49 17.69 -5.45 7.23
N GLY A 50 17.99 -4.88 8.41
CA GLY A 50 19.33 -4.82 9.00
C GLY A 50 20.21 -3.71 8.43
N GLY A 51 21.31 -3.41 9.11
CA GLY A 51 22.23 -2.34 8.72
C GLY A 51 21.70 -0.92 8.99
N GLU A 52 22.26 0.06 8.29
CA GLU A 52 21.86 1.45 8.39
C GLU A 52 20.53 1.71 7.68
N LEU A 53 19.75 2.67 8.20
CA LEU A 53 18.51 3.08 7.57
C LEU A 53 18.82 3.81 6.25
N PRO A 54 18.28 3.36 5.09
CA PRO A 54 18.49 4.05 3.83
C PRO A 54 17.94 5.49 3.86
N ARG A 55 18.68 6.42 3.23
CA ARG A 55 18.34 7.84 3.18
C ARG A 55 16.89 8.12 2.74
N MET A 56 16.35 7.33 1.83
CA MET A 56 15.01 7.52 1.27
C MET A 56 13.91 7.54 2.34
N TYR A 57 14.10 6.87 3.48
CA TYR A 57 13.08 6.81 4.55
C TYR A 57 12.80 8.17 5.18
N MET A 58 13.83 9.00 5.35
CA MET A 58 13.69 10.33 5.97
C MET A 58 13.37 11.45 4.96
N HIS A 59 13.26 11.12 3.69
CA HIS A 59 12.98 12.07 2.60
C HIS A 59 11.63 11.83 1.91
N THR A 60 10.80 10.93 2.44
CA THR A 60 9.53 10.52 1.82
C THR A 60 8.52 11.67 1.82
N MET A 61 7.91 11.94 0.68
CA MET A 61 6.76 12.82 0.57
C MET A 61 5.51 12.17 1.14
N ASP A 62 4.49 12.98 1.49
CA ASP A 62 3.18 12.45 1.83
C ASP A 62 2.61 11.59 0.67
N PRO A 63 2.15 10.36 0.94
CA PRO A 63 1.72 9.43 -0.09
C PRO A 63 0.46 9.88 -0.82
N PHE A 64 -0.51 10.55 -0.15
CA PHE A 64 -1.74 11.00 -0.82
C PHE A 64 -1.46 12.16 -1.77
N ILE A 65 -0.54 13.06 -1.42
CA ILE A 65 -0.09 14.14 -2.32
C ILE A 65 0.65 13.57 -3.52
N ALA A 66 1.61 12.64 -3.30
CA ALA A 66 2.34 11.98 -4.36
C ALA A 66 1.43 11.21 -5.33
N LEU A 67 0.47 10.44 -4.78
CA LEU A 67 -0.49 9.66 -5.57
C LEU A 67 -1.51 10.53 -6.29
N THR A 68 -1.91 11.67 -5.73
CA THR A 68 -2.76 12.64 -6.43
C THR A 68 -2.06 13.17 -7.67
N ALA A 69 -0.78 13.56 -7.57
CA ALA A 69 0.01 14.00 -8.72
C ALA A 69 0.14 12.90 -9.78
N ALA A 70 0.39 11.66 -9.38
CA ALA A 70 0.43 10.50 -10.27
C ALA A 70 -0.91 10.24 -10.96
N ALA A 71 -2.02 10.30 -10.21
CA ALA A 71 -3.37 10.06 -10.73
C ALA A 71 -3.81 11.08 -11.78
N VAL A 72 -3.47 12.35 -11.57
CA VAL A 72 -3.77 13.44 -12.53
C VAL A 72 -2.93 13.31 -13.80
N ALA A 73 -1.68 12.83 -13.68
CA ALA A 73 -0.76 12.69 -14.82
C ALA A 73 -0.98 11.41 -15.65
N SER A 74 -1.76 10.45 -15.15
CA SER A 74 -2.05 9.17 -15.83
C SER A 74 -3.54 9.00 -16.12
N LYS A 75 -3.90 8.10 -17.03
CA LYS A 75 -5.30 7.88 -17.47
C LYS A 75 -5.92 6.61 -16.88
N THR A 76 -5.18 5.52 -16.88
CA THR A 76 -5.66 4.18 -16.52
C THR A 76 -4.90 3.56 -15.36
N LEU A 77 -3.71 4.11 -15.04
CA LEU A 77 -2.82 3.58 -14.03
C LEU A 77 -3.50 3.57 -12.64
N LEU A 78 -3.54 2.41 -12.00
CA LEU A 78 -3.93 2.33 -10.60
C LEU A 78 -2.84 2.99 -9.74
N VAL A 79 -3.24 3.72 -8.72
CA VAL A 79 -2.33 4.38 -7.78
C VAL A 79 -2.59 3.87 -6.38
N GLY A 80 -1.55 3.49 -5.65
CA GLY A 80 -1.72 2.85 -4.35
C GLY A 80 -0.66 3.17 -3.33
N THR A 81 -1.05 3.12 -2.06
CA THR A 81 -0.10 3.17 -0.94
C THR A 81 0.53 1.79 -0.72
N GLY A 82 1.83 1.71 -0.68
CA GLY A 82 2.56 0.45 -0.47
C GLY A 82 3.61 0.56 0.64
N ILE A 83 3.20 0.87 1.88
CA ILE A 83 1.87 0.98 2.50
C ILE A 83 1.67 2.31 3.22
N CYS A 84 0.42 2.70 3.48
CA CYS A 84 0.08 3.79 4.40
C CYS A 84 0.24 3.33 5.87
N LEU A 85 0.92 4.12 6.68
CA LEU A 85 1.07 3.90 8.12
C LEU A 85 -0.19 4.43 8.86
N LEU A 86 -1.32 3.78 8.62
CA LEU A 86 -2.61 4.22 9.15
C LEU A 86 -2.63 4.36 10.69
N ILE A 87 -1.72 3.67 11.38
CA ILE A 87 -1.55 3.77 12.84
C ILE A 87 -0.96 5.12 13.30
N GLU A 88 -0.43 5.92 12.39
CA GLU A 88 0.19 7.22 12.66
C GLU A 88 -0.66 8.39 12.15
N ARG A 89 -1.82 8.11 11.52
CA ARG A 89 -2.70 9.10 10.88
C ARG A 89 -4.03 9.24 11.59
N ASP A 90 -4.58 10.45 11.64
CA ASP A 90 -5.97 10.67 12.04
C ASP A 90 -6.94 9.97 11.08
N PRO A 91 -7.88 9.15 11.56
CA PRO A 91 -8.76 8.37 10.70
C PRO A 91 -9.75 9.21 9.89
N ILE A 92 -10.21 10.37 10.40
CA ILE A 92 -11.15 11.25 9.69
C ILE A 92 -10.44 11.94 8.52
N HIS A 93 -9.23 12.49 8.76
CA HIS A 93 -8.42 13.08 7.70
C HIS A 93 -8.04 12.04 6.65
N THR A 94 -7.61 10.84 7.08
CA THR A 94 -7.23 9.79 6.15
C THR A 94 -8.40 9.29 5.31
N ALA A 95 -9.61 9.17 5.90
CA ALA A 95 -10.82 8.85 5.16
C ALA A 95 -11.11 9.90 4.08
N LYS A 96 -10.92 11.19 4.41
CA LYS A 96 -11.09 12.31 3.48
C LYS A 96 -10.06 12.28 2.36
N GLU A 97 -8.78 12.12 2.69
CA GLU A 97 -7.67 12.07 1.73
C GLU A 97 -7.85 10.92 0.74
N ALA A 98 -8.08 9.70 1.25
CA ALA A 98 -8.28 8.51 0.42
C ALA A 98 -9.50 8.63 -0.51
N ALA A 99 -10.64 9.13 -0.01
CA ALA A 99 -11.82 9.38 -0.82
C ALA A 99 -11.57 10.47 -1.89
N SER A 100 -10.77 11.47 -1.58
CA SER A 100 -10.40 12.53 -2.52
C SER A 100 -9.50 12.01 -3.63
N VAL A 101 -8.49 11.20 -3.31
CA VAL A 101 -7.65 10.53 -4.32
C VAL A 101 -8.48 9.58 -5.18
N ASP A 102 -9.40 8.82 -4.59
CA ASP A 102 -10.28 7.92 -5.34
C ASP A 102 -11.18 8.70 -6.30
N LEU A 103 -11.74 9.84 -5.87
CA LEU A 103 -12.54 10.72 -6.71
C LEU A 103 -11.71 11.32 -7.87
N ILE A 104 -10.54 11.89 -7.57
CA ILE A 104 -9.65 12.52 -8.56
C ILE A 104 -9.16 11.48 -9.58
N SER A 105 -8.84 10.28 -9.13
CA SER A 105 -8.42 9.17 -9.98
C SER A 105 -9.56 8.48 -10.72
N ASN A 106 -10.83 8.82 -10.46
CA ASN A 106 -12.01 8.13 -10.97
C ASN A 106 -12.01 6.62 -10.61
N GLY A 107 -11.84 6.31 -9.31
CA GLY A 107 -11.91 4.95 -8.76
C GLY A 107 -10.66 4.10 -9.01
N ARG A 108 -9.49 4.71 -9.25
CA ARG A 108 -8.21 3.99 -9.48
C ARG A 108 -7.33 3.89 -8.22
N PHE A 109 -7.83 4.27 -7.05
CA PHE A 109 -7.07 4.22 -5.81
C PHE A 109 -7.08 2.82 -5.17
N LEU A 110 -5.92 2.38 -4.66
CA LEU A 110 -5.71 1.16 -3.89
C LEU A 110 -5.14 1.52 -2.52
N PHE A 111 -5.84 1.19 -1.47
CA PHE A 111 -5.46 1.59 -0.12
C PHE A 111 -4.66 0.49 0.60
N GLY A 112 -3.36 0.44 0.37
CA GLY A 112 -2.46 -0.43 1.13
C GLY A 112 -2.16 0.15 2.50
N ILE A 113 -2.33 -0.64 3.55
CA ILE A 113 -2.20 -0.24 4.95
C ILE A 113 -1.25 -1.16 5.72
N GLY A 114 -0.66 -0.66 6.80
CA GLY A 114 0.17 -1.48 7.67
C GLY A 114 0.34 -0.93 9.07
N GLY A 115 0.88 -1.78 9.95
CA GLY A 115 1.09 -1.46 11.37
C GLY A 115 2.48 -0.92 11.70
N GLY A 116 3.26 -0.54 10.68
CA GLY A 116 4.58 0.05 10.88
C GLY A 116 5.58 -0.83 11.65
N TRP A 117 6.79 -0.33 11.81
CA TRP A 117 7.88 -1.00 12.51
C TRP A 117 8.65 -0.09 13.48
N ASN A 118 8.70 1.23 13.21
CA ASN A 118 9.48 2.21 13.95
C ASN A 118 8.69 2.69 15.18
N ARG A 119 9.12 2.26 16.37
CA ARG A 119 8.44 2.56 17.64
C ARG A 119 8.45 4.04 17.97
N GLU A 120 9.55 4.70 17.70
CA GLU A 120 9.75 6.11 18.00
C GLU A 120 8.87 7.00 17.12
N GLU A 121 8.78 6.70 15.83
CA GLU A 121 7.87 7.38 14.89
C GLU A 121 6.41 7.25 15.36
N MET A 122 5.98 6.03 15.70
CA MET A 122 4.64 5.79 16.25
C MET A 122 4.39 6.58 17.54
N ALA A 123 5.37 6.62 18.43
CA ALA A 123 5.24 7.32 19.72
C ALA A 123 5.04 8.83 19.53
N ASP A 124 5.71 9.45 18.57
CA ASP A 124 5.55 10.87 18.26
C ASP A 124 4.13 11.18 17.71
N HIS A 125 3.47 10.19 17.10
CA HIS A 125 2.06 10.25 16.72
C HIS A 125 1.09 9.80 17.82
N GLY A 126 1.57 9.57 19.04
CA GLY A 126 0.74 9.14 20.18
C GLY A 126 0.28 7.68 20.11
N THR A 127 0.86 6.87 19.22
CA THR A 127 0.51 5.46 19.06
C THR A 127 1.40 4.56 19.90
N ALA A 128 0.79 3.82 20.83
CA ALA A 128 1.48 2.77 21.56
C ALA A 128 1.71 1.54 20.67
N PHE A 129 2.96 1.11 20.56
CA PHE A 129 3.36 -0.01 19.68
C PHE A 129 2.59 -1.30 19.99
N GLU A 130 2.31 -1.56 21.24
CA GLU A 130 1.66 -2.78 21.72
C GLU A 130 0.20 -2.87 21.26
N THR A 131 -0.50 -1.73 21.19
CA THR A 131 -1.92 -1.64 20.81
C THR A 131 -2.12 -1.29 19.34
N ARG A 132 -1.05 -1.06 18.56
CA ARG A 132 -1.13 -0.59 17.18
C ARG A 132 -2.03 -1.44 16.25
N TRP A 133 -2.09 -2.75 16.48
CA TRP A 133 -2.91 -3.64 15.65
C TRP A 133 -4.41 -3.54 15.96
N LYS A 134 -4.76 -3.24 17.22
CA LYS A 134 -6.12 -2.92 17.61
C LYS A 134 -6.52 -1.56 17.06
N LEU A 135 -5.66 -0.56 17.22
CA LEU A 135 -5.85 0.77 16.66
C LEU A 135 -6.01 0.74 15.14
N LEU A 136 -5.17 -0.04 14.43
CA LEU A 136 -5.28 -0.21 12.98
C LEU A 136 -6.66 -0.74 12.57
N ARG A 137 -7.14 -1.77 13.26
CA ARG A 137 -8.46 -2.35 13.01
C ARG A 137 -9.57 -1.32 13.21
N GLU A 138 -9.58 -0.65 14.36
CA GLU A 138 -10.61 0.34 14.68
C GLU A 138 -10.60 1.51 13.69
N ARG A 139 -9.41 1.98 13.27
CA ARG A 139 -9.29 3.02 12.24
C ARG A 139 -9.83 2.55 10.89
N VAL A 140 -9.57 1.31 10.47
CA VAL A 140 -10.14 0.75 9.24
C VAL A 140 -11.65 0.67 9.31
N GLU A 141 -12.21 0.15 10.42
CA GLU A 141 -13.65 0.03 10.61
C GLU A 141 -14.35 1.40 10.62
N ALA A 142 -13.76 2.39 11.31
CA ALA A 142 -14.24 3.77 11.32
C ALA A 142 -14.22 4.42 9.94
N ILE A 143 -13.13 4.25 9.18
CA ILE A 143 -12.98 4.77 7.81
C ILE A 143 -14.03 4.13 6.88
N LYS A 144 -14.25 2.81 6.97
CA LYS A 144 -15.30 2.14 6.19
C LYS A 144 -16.68 2.71 6.51
N ALA A 145 -17.02 2.88 7.80
CA ALA A 145 -18.28 3.48 8.20
C ALA A 145 -18.46 4.88 7.58
N LEU A 146 -17.42 5.72 7.65
CA LEU A 146 -17.44 7.07 7.05
C LEU A 146 -17.60 7.05 5.53
N TRP A 147 -17.14 6.03 4.83
CA TRP A 147 -17.27 5.92 3.37
C TRP A 147 -18.61 5.34 2.92
N GLU A 148 -19.16 4.39 3.68
CA GLU A 148 -20.32 3.59 3.28
C GLU A 148 -21.66 4.23 3.66
N HIS A 149 -21.69 5.02 4.75
CA HIS A 149 -22.92 5.61 5.28
C HIS A 149 -22.94 7.14 5.13
N ASP A 150 -24.09 7.71 4.80
CA ASP A 150 -24.25 9.16 4.70
C ASP A 150 -24.07 9.82 6.07
N GLU A 151 -24.72 9.30 7.09
CA GLU A 151 -24.50 9.63 8.49
C GLU A 151 -23.75 8.45 9.13
N ALA A 152 -22.53 8.66 9.56
CA ALA A 152 -21.67 7.62 10.12
C ALA A 152 -21.20 7.96 11.52
N GLU A 153 -21.12 6.95 12.37
CA GLU A 153 -20.51 7.01 13.69
C GLU A 153 -19.67 5.75 13.91
N TYR A 154 -18.69 5.83 14.80
CA TYR A 154 -17.90 4.68 15.21
C TYR A 154 -17.51 4.82 16.69
N HIS A 155 -17.76 3.78 17.49
CA HIS A 155 -17.45 3.75 18.93
C HIS A 155 -16.66 2.48 19.26
N GLY A 156 -15.33 2.61 19.24
CA GLY A 156 -14.38 1.58 19.65
C GLY A 156 -13.72 1.94 20.99
N ASP A 157 -12.75 1.16 21.39
CA ASP A 157 -11.98 1.43 22.61
C ASP A 157 -10.92 2.51 22.41
N LEU A 158 -10.39 2.65 21.21
CA LEU A 158 -9.28 3.56 20.85
C LEU A 158 -9.71 4.63 19.85
N VAL A 159 -10.79 4.42 19.10
CA VAL A 159 -11.32 5.35 18.09
C VAL A 159 -12.78 5.63 18.39
N ASN A 160 -13.13 6.90 18.53
CA ASN A 160 -14.50 7.33 18.73
C ASN A 160 -14.82 8.48 17.78
N ILE A 161 -15.87 8.34 16.99
CA ILE A 161 -16.34 9.35 16.03
C ILE A 161 -17.84 9.48 16.21
N GLU A 162 -18.27 10.66 16.64
CA GLU A 162 -19.68 11.01 16.76
C GLU A 162 -20.35 11.06 15.38
N LYS A 163 -21.67 10.91 15.36
CA LYS A 163 -22.46 10.91 14.12
C LYS A 163 -22.11 12.13 13.26
N SER A 164 -21.60 11.85 12.07
CA SER A 164 -20.97 12.84 11.20
C SER A 164 -21.28 12.59 9.73
N TRP A 165 -21.25 13.64 8.93
CA TRP A 165 -21.22 13.59 7.49
C TRP A 165 -19.77 13.73 7.00
N LEU A 166 -19.32 12.79 6.16
CA LEU A 166 -18.04 12.90 5.48
C LEU A 166 -18.22 12.77 3.96
N TRP A 167 -17.93 13.82 3.24
CA TRP A 167 -17.98 13.90 1.78
C TRP A 167 -16.65 14.49 1.24
N PRO A 168 -16.18 14.14 -0.02
CA PRO A 168 -16.84 13.22 -0.94
C PRO A 168 -16.81 11.78 -0.47
N LYS A 169 -17.73 10.95 -0.96
CA LYS A 169 -17.63 9.51 -0.84
C LYS A 169 -16.71 8.96 -1.94
N PRO A 170 -16.00 7.82 -1.74
CA PRO A 170 -15.26 7.17 -2.80
C PRO A 170 -16.13 6.84 -4.01
N VAL A 171 -15.55 6.93 -5.20
CA VAL A 171 -16.19 6.50 -6.46
C VAL A 171 -16.38 4.99 -6.46
N ARG A 172 -15.34 4.26 -6.10
CA ARG A 172 -15.38 2.80 -5.98
C ARG A 172 -16.28 2.35 -4.84
N LYS A 173 -17.13 1.35 -5.12
CA LYS A 173 -18.07 0.82 -4.12
C LYS A 173 -17.73 -0.62 -3.74
N PRO A 174 -17.93 -1.01 -2.46
CA PRO A 174 -18.37 -0.17 -1.34
C PRO A 174 -17.33 0.90 -0.95
N HIS A 175 -16.06 0.66 -1.20
CA HIS A 175 -14.93 1.55 -0.92
C HIS A 175 -13.70 1.13 -1.76
N PRO A 176 -12.61 1.93 -1.82
CA PRO A 176 -11.33 1.52 -2.40
C PRO A 176 -10.84 0.23 -1.73
N PRO A 177 -10.26 -0.74 -2.47
CA PRO A 177 -9.77 -1.97 -1.88
C PRO A 177 -8.71 -1.69 -0.81
N ILE A 178 -8.92 -2.25 0.38
CA ILE A 178 -8.01 -2.15 1.52
C ILE A 178 -7.08 -3.36 1.51
N ILE A 179 -5.77 -3.09 1.38
CA ILE A 179 -4.75 -4.13 1.18
C ILE A 179 -3.82 -4.16 2.39
N MET A 180 -3.79 -5.28 3.12
CA MET A 180 -2.94 -5.43 4.31
C MET A 180 -1.50 -5.71 3.92
N GLY A 181 -0.59 -4.86 4.36
CA GLY A 181 0.86 -5.10 4.27
C GLY A 181 1.39 -6.03 5.34
N GLY A 182 2.52 -6.67 5.03
CA GLY A 182 3.27 -7.47 5.99
C GLY A 182 2.98 -8.97 5.97
N ASN A 183 3.77 -9.72 6.76
CA ASN A 183 3.76 -11.19 6.80
C ASN A 183 3.89 -11.75 8.23
N GLY A 184 3.46 -11.02 9.24
CA GLY A 184 3.46 -11.49 10.64
C GLY A 184 2.48 -12.64 10.89
N PRO A 185 2.61 -13.35 12.04
CA PRO A 185 1.80 -14.55 12.32
C PRO A 185 0.28 -14.33 12.23
N ASN A 186 -0.20 -13.17 12.64
CA ASN A 186 -1.62 -12.84 12.64
C ASN A 186 -2.07 -12.03 11.42
N THR A 187 -1.21 -11.85 10.40
CA THR A 187 -1.55 -11.00 9.24
C THR A 187 -2.75 -11.55 8.47
N LEU A 188 -2.76 -12.84 8.13
CA LEU A 188 -3.86 -13.43 7.39
C LEU A 188 -5.20 -13.37 8.14
N LYS A 189 -5.19 -13.50 9.47
CA LYS A 189 -6.42 -13.31 10.28
C LYS A 189 -6.99 -11.89 10.11
N ARG A 190 -6.12 -10.87 10.03
CA ARG A 190 -6.52 -9.48 9.79
C ARG A 190 -7.02 -9.27 8.37
N VAL A 191 -6.33 -9.87 7.40
CA VAL A 191 -6.77 -9.86 5.99
C VAL A 191 -8.19 -10.38 5.87
N ILE A 192 -8.46 -11.57 6.40
CA ILE A 192 -9.79 -12.20 6.38
C ILE A 192 -10.84 -11.34 7.11
N ALA A 193 -10.46 -10.72 8.23
CA ALA A 193 -11.43 -10.02 9.08
C ALA A 193 -11.89 -8.68 8.46
N TYR A 194 -11.00 -7.89 7.85
CA TYR A 194 -11.34 -6.51 7.47
C TYR A 194 -10.62 -5.95 6.23
N CYS A 195 -9.89 -6.76 5.43
CA CYS A 195 -9.21 -6.29 4.23
C CYS A 195 -9.69 -7.01 2.97
N ASP A 196 -9.35 -6.45 1.80
CA ASP A 196 -9.75 -6.93 0.47
C ASP A 196 -8.56 -7.49 -0.32
N GLY A 197 -7.34 -7.27 0.17
CA GLY A 197 -6.11 -7.73 -0.44
C GLY A 197 -5.01 -7.97 0.58
N TRP A 198 -3.97 -8.68 0.16
CA TRP A 198 -2.77 -8.93 0.93
C TRP A 198 -1.51 -8.55 0.15
N MET A 199 -0.63 -7.79 0.80
CA MET A 199 0.66 -7.35 0.25
C MET A 199 1.79 -7.78 1.18
N PRO A 200 2.21 -9.06 1.13
CA PRO A 200 3.28 -9.54 1.99
C PRO A 200 4.65 -8.99 1.59
N ASN A 201 5.50 -8.84 2.57
CA ASN A 201 6.92 -8.60 2.36
C ASN A 201 7.58 -9.88 1.81
N ARG A 202 8.84 -9.75 1.38
CA ARG A 202 9.70 -10.88 0.97
C ARG A 202 9.77 -11.98 2.05
N GLY A 203 10.33 -13.12 1.72
CA GLY A 203 10.55 -14.24 2.62
C GLY A 203 9.61 -15.41 2.36
N THR A 204 9.08 -16.01 3.41
CA THR A 204 8.22 -17.20 3.33
C THR A 204 6.77 -16.90 2.90
N ALA A 205 6.49 -15.68 2.46
CA ALA A 205 5.13 -15.22 2.14
C ALA A 205 4.43 -16.10 1.10
N LEU A 206 5.15 -16.50 0.03
CA LEU A 206 4.57 -17.34 -1.03
C LEU A 206 4.03 -18.68 -0.49
N GLN A 207 4.69 -19.25 0.53
CA GLN A 207 4.26 -20.50 1.18
C GLN A 207 2.93 -20.34 1.91
N ARG A 208 2.52 -19.11 2.25
CA ARG A 208 1.29 -18.81 2.99
C ARG A 208 0.11 -18.44 2.11
N VAL A 209 0.30 -18.37 0.78
CA VAL A 209 -0.82 -18.11 -0.13
C VAL A 209 -1.85 -19.24 -0.05
N GLY A 210 -1.40 -20.50 0.03
CA GLY A 210 -2.28 -21.65 0.25
C GLY A 210 -3.05 -21.56 1.59
N GLU A 211 -2.39 -21.10 2.69
CA GLU A 211 -3.04 -20.82 3.98
C GLU A 211 -4.17 -19.77 3.81
N LEU A 212 -3.89 -18.68 3.06
CA LEU A 212 -4.91 -17.66 2.78
C LEU A 212 -6.12 -18.27 2.04
N ARG A 213 -5.90 -19.08 1.01
CA ARG A 213 -6.99 -19.71 0.23
C ARG A 213 -7.87 -20.62 1.09
N GLN A 214 -7.25 -21.37 2.00
CA GLN A 214 -7.99 -22.18 2.97
C GLN A 214 -8.82 -21.29 3.90
N MET A 215 -8.24 -20.22 4.46
CA MET A 215 -8.95 -19.29 5.35
C MET A 215 -10.09 -18.56 4.64
N GLU A 216 -9.95 -18.19 3.36
CA GLU A 216 -11.03 -17.63 2.53
C GLU A 216 -12.22 -18.58 2.47
N ALA A 217 -11.97 -19.86 2.18
CA ALA A 217 -13.02 -20.88 2.08
C ALA A 217 -13.72 -21.12 3.43
N GLU A 218 -12.95 -21.24 4.51
CA GLU A 218 -13.49 -21.44 5.87
C GLU A 218 -14.34 -20.24 6.34
N ALA A 219 -13.96 -19.01 5.96
CA ALA A 219 -14.66 -17.78 6.33
C ALA A 219 -15.79 -17.40 5.36
N GLY A 220 -16.01 -18.15 4.28
CA GLY A 220 -16.96 -17.80 3.22
C GLY A 220 -16.64 -16.47 2.52
N ARG A 221 -15.37 -16.06 2.51
CA ARG A 221 -14.91 -14.84 1.85
C ARG A 221 -14.77 -15.05 0.34
N GLY A 222 -15.00 -13.98 -0.42
CA GLY A 222 -14.60 -13.94 -1.81
C GLY A 222 -13.06 -13.97 -1.97
N HIS A 223 -12.59 -14.11 -3.20
CA HIS A 223 -11.17 -14.16 -3.52
C HIS A 223 -10.45 -12.87 -3.09
N ILE A 224 -9.34 -12.99 -2.38
CA ILE A 224 -8.50 -11.89 -1.88
C ILE A 224 -7.23 -11.81 -2.73
N GLU A 225 -7.06 -10.72 -3.48
CA GLU A 225 -5.87 -10.53 -4.32
C GLU A 225 -4.58 -10.46 -3.49
N VAL A 226 -3.53 -11.15 -3.96
CA VAL A 226 -2.19 -11.09 -3.38
C VAL A 226 -1.27 -10.28 -4.28
N SER A 227 -0.72 -9.21 -3.74
CA SER A 227 0.32 -8.39 -4.37
C SER A 227 1.67 -8.67 -3.71
N PHE A 228 2.72 -8.93 -4.48
CA PHE A 228 4.01 -9.38 -3.95
C PHE A 228 5.17 -8.59 -4.56
N TYR A 229 6.27 -8.48 -3.82
CA TYR A 229 7.52 -7.84 -4.25
C TYR A 229 8.60 -8.90 -4.56
N PRO A 230 8.62 -9.49 -5.76
CA PRO A 230 9.66 -10.42 -6.17
C PRO A 230 10.97 -9.72 -6.48
N ARG A 231 12.05 -10.47 -6.66
CA ARG A 231 13.21 -9.97 -7.40
C ARG A 231 12.82 -9.83 -8.88
N ALA A 232 13.49 -8.94 -9.59
CA ALA A 232 13.24 -8.68 -11.01
C ALA A 232 13.86 -9.77 -11.90
N THR A 233 13.38 -11.01 -11.78
CA THR A 233 13.78 -12.16 -12.57
C THR A 233 12.57 -12.95 -13.05
N ALA A 234 12.63 -13.56 -14.24
CA ALA A 234 11.56 -14.39 -14.77
C ALA A 234 11.23 -15.55 -13.80
N GLU A 235 12.25 -16.18 -13.21
CA GLU A 235 12.09 -17.27 -12.25
C GLU A 235 11.28 -16.85 -11.01
N ASP A 236 11.55 -15.66 -10.44
CA ASP A 236 10.81 -15.18 -9.27
C ASP A 236 9.37 -14.79 -9.62
N ILE A 237 9.10 -14.31 -10.85
CA ILE A 237 7.75 -14.06 -11.37
C ILE A 237 7.00 -15.38 -11.53
N GLU A 238 7.58 -16.38 -12.21
CA GLU A 238 6.99 -17.71 -12.41
C GLU A 238 6.68 -18.38 -11.07
N ARG A 239 7.58 -18.24 -10.09
CA ARG A 239 7.39 -18.78 -8.75
C ARG A 239 6.26 -18.06 -7.98
N ALA A 240 6.13 -16.76 -8.13
CA ALA A 240 5.03 -15.99 -7.56
C ALA A 240 3.68 -16.38 -8.20
N GLU A 241 3.63 -16.50 -9.52
CA GLU A 241 2.43 -16.93 -10.25
C GLU A 241 2.02 -18.35 -9.87
N ALA A 242 2.96 -19.29 -9.82
CA ALA A 242 2.69 -20.66 -9.41
C ALA A 242 2.18 -20.78 -7.96
N ALA A 243 2.55 -19.82 -7.10
CA ALA A 243 2.04 -19.72 -5.73
C ALA A 243 0.64 -19.08 -5.63
N GLY A 244 0.08 -18.54 -6.74
CA GLY A 244 -1.23 -17.88 -6.77
C GLY A 244 -1.19 -16.39 -6.43
N VAL A 245 -0.07 -15.71 -6.69
CA VAL A 245 0.03 -14.26 -6.65
C VAL A 245 -0.57 -13.66 -7.90
N GLU A 246 -1.37 -12.60 -7.77
CA GLU A 246 -2.01 -11.94 -8.91
C GLU A 246 -1.25 -10.69 -9.39
N ARG A 247 -0.47 -10.04 -8.53
CA ARG A 247 0.31 -8.84 -8.88
C ARG A 247 1.74 -8.94 -8.38
N CYS A 248 2.71 -8.76 -9.27
CA CYS A 248 4.12 -8.55 -8.94
C CYS A 248 4.44 -7.05 -9.00
N ILE A 249 5.06 -6.52 -7.93
CA ILE A 249 5.43 -5.11 -7.82
C ILE A 249 6.95 -5.01 -7.72
N PHE A 250 7.56 -4.17 -8.56
CA PHE A 250 9.01 -3.96 -8.60
C PHE A 250 9.38 -2.56 -8.15
N TYR A 251 10.43 -2.44 -7.37
CA TYR A 251 10.97 -1.14 -7.00
C TYR A 251 11.81 -0.54 -8.11
N VAL A 252 11.65 0.78 -8.31
CA VAL A 252 12.60 1.61 -9.05
C VAL A 252 13.33 2.55 -8.11
N SER A 253 14.55 2.97 -8.50
CA SER A 253 15.39 3.81 -7.65
C SER A 253 14.76 5.17 -7.38
N PRO A 254 14.80 5.65 -6.12
CA PRO A 254 14.46 7.02 -5.79
C PRO A 254 15.60 8.04 -6.07
N ASP A 255 16.74 7.60 -6.60
CA ASP A 255 17.94 8.43 -6.73
C ASP A 255 17.93 9.32 -7.99
N GLY A 256 16.77 9.84 -8.34
CA GLY A 256 16.58 10.77 -9.44
C GLY A 256 15.98 10.15 -10.69
N ARG A 257 15.81 11.01 -11.70
CA ARG A 257 15.12 10.71 -12.95
C ARG A 257 15.78 9.59 -13.76
N ALA A 258 17.06 9.71 -14.01
CA ALA A 258 17.76 8.81 -14.94
C ALA A 258 17.83 7.35 -14.43
N PRO A 259 18.23 7.08 -13.17
CA PRO A 259 18.19 5.72 -12.61
C PRO A 259 16.79 5.11 -12.60
N ALA A 260 15.75 5.90 -12.24
CA ALA A 260 14.38 5.40 -12.21
C ALA A 260 13.89 4.96 -13.59
N LEU A 261 14.09 5.79 -14.62
CA LEU A 261 13.67 5.46 -15.99
C LEU A 261 14.48 4.31 -16.60
N LEU A 262 15.79 4.22 -16.32
CA LEU A 262 16.60 3.09 -16.77
C LEU A 262 16.09 1.77 -16.21
N GLN A 263 15.82 1.71 -14.91
CA GLN A 263 15.27 0.52 -14.29
C GLN A 263 13.85 0.20 -14.78
N LEU A 264 13.03 1.22 -15.01
CA LEU A 264 11.70 1.04 -15.59
C LEU A 264 11.78 0.38 -16.97
N ASP A 265 12.70 0.81 -17.83
CA ASP A 265 12.91 0.21 -19.16
C ASP A 265 13.38 -1.25 -19.09
N GLU A 266 14.27 -1.57 -18.13
CA GLU A 266 14.73 -2.95 -17.89
C GLU A 266 13.57 -3.84 -17.42
N LEU A 267 12.75 -3.35 -16.50
CA LEU A 267 11.57 -4.05 -16.01
C LEU A 267 10.51 -4.22 -17.12
N ALA A 268 10.32 -3.23 -17.99
CA ALA A 268 9.42 -3.31 -19.12
C ALA A 268 9.84 -4.42 -20.10
N LYS A 269 11.13 -4.55 -20.39
CA LYS A 269 11.68 -5.65 -21.20
C LYS A 269 11.44 -7.01 -20.55
N LEU A 270 11.66 -7.10 -19.22
CA LEU A 270 11.43 -8.33 -18.46
C LEU A 270 9.97 -8.78 -18.55
N ILE A 271 8.99 -7.90 -18.29
CA ILE A 271 7.57 -8.26 -18.35
C ILE A 271 7.08 -8.54 -19.77
N SER A 272 7.63 -7.86 -20.79
CA SER A 272 7.32 -8.14 -22.19
C SER A 272 7.77 -9.56 -22.58
N THR A 273 9.00 -9.93 -22.21
CA THR A 273 9.54 -11.28 -22.44
C THR A 273 8.74 -12.34 -21.68
N TYR A 274 8.31 -12.03 -20.45
CA TYR A 274 7.47 -12.94 -19.67
C TYR A 274 6.09 -13.17 -20.32
N ARG A 275 5.44 -12.11 -20.82
CA ARG A 275 4.11 -12.19 -21.47
C ARG A 275 4.12 -12.89 -22.83
N SER A 276 5.28 -12.99 -23.47
CA SER A 276 5.44 -13.65 -24.77
C SER A 276 5.66 -15.16 -24.69
N LYS A 277 5.82 -15.71 -23.48
CA LYS A 277 5.88 -17.15 -23.21
C LYS A 277 4.47 -17.77 -23.13
#